data_33bf24939f97f6fad4f65467158868b4
#
_entry.id   33bf24939f97f6fad4f65467158868b4
#
_cell.length_a   1.000
_cell.length_b   1.000
_cell.length_c   1.000
_cell.angle_alpha   90.00
_cell.angle_beta   90.00
_cell.angle_gamma   90.00
#
_symmetry.space_group_name_H-M   'P 1'
#
loop_
_entity.id
_entity.type
_entity.pdbx_description
1 polymer ?
#
loop_
_entity_poly.entity_id
_entity_poly.type
_entity_poly.pdbx_seq_one_letter_code
_entity_poly.pdbx_strand_id
1 'polypeptide(L)'
;MVDLGKVFILGDSYSTFEGHIPEGYATWYYDVIQKDTDVDKVEQTWWKKVLDNTESELVLNCSYSGTTICHTGYSGDCSKASFVGRFDDIVADGWFSNKTVDTFIVFGGTNDSWANSPIGEVMTSGWTKETLFSYLRAVNYLIKRVQDLFPGVRVICITNCDLKPEITDGLRDAAERYGAELIELQDIEKRSGHPDIKGMEQIAEQVLNYLEER
;
A
#
# COMPACT_ATOMS: atom_id res chain seq x y z
N MET A 1 -20.31 10.76 -7.97
CA MET A 1 -19.50 9.58 -7.55
C MET A 1 -18.11 9.80 -8.09
N VAL A 2 -17.10 9.55 -7.30
CA VAL A 2 -15.70 9.73 -7.73
C VAL A 2 -15.33 8.60 -8.69
N ASP A 3 -14.64 8.91 -9.78
CA ASP A 3 -14.13 7.92 -10.73
C ASP A 3 -12.65 7.64 -10.43
N LEU A 4 -12.33 6.39 -10.07
CA LEU A 4 -10.95 5.90 -9.89
C LEU A 4 -10.49 5.06 -11.08
N GLY A 5 -11.39 4.70 -12.00
CA GLY A 5 -11.09 3.86 -13.13
C GLY A 5 -10.54 2.49 -12.74
N LYS A 6 -9.49 2.05 -13.38
CA LYS A 6 -8.81 0.77 -13.12
C LYS A 6 -7.80 0.91 -12.02
N VAL A 7 -8.09 0.28 -10.87
CA VAL A 7 -7.34 0.42 -9.62
C VAL A 7 -6.39 -0.75 -9.40
N PHE A 8 -5.11 -0.43 -9.15
CA PHE A 8 -4.12 -1.36 -8.64
C PHE A 8 -3.79 -0.99 -7.19
N ILE A 9 -3.79 -1.98 -6.29
CA ILE A 9 -3.46 -1.78 -4.88
C ILE A 9 -2.15 -2.50 -4.58
N LEU A 10 -1.19 -1.80 -3.98
CA LEU A 10 0.03 -2.35 -3.42
C LEU A 10 0.00 -2.09 -1.91
N GLY A 11 -0.14 -3.16 -1.12
CA GLY A 11 -0.39 -3.04 0.30
C GLY A 11 0.31 -4.10 1.16
N ASP A 12 0.16 -3.94 2.46
CA ASP A 12 0.57 -4.90 3.48
C ASP A 12 -0.65 -5.64 4.09
N SER A 13 -0.54 -6.09 5.34
CA SER A 13 -1.59 -6.82 6.06
C SER A 13 -2.93 -6.07 6.13
N TYR A 14 -2.91 -4.74 6.19
CA TYR A 14 -4.13 -3.92 6.27
C TYR A 14 -5.02 -4.01 5.04
N SER A 15 -4.45 -4.45 3.92
CA SER A 15 -5.15 -4.57 2.64
C SER A 15 -5.35 -6.01 2.16
N THR A 16 -4.89 -7.02 2.93
CA THR A 16 -5.08 -8.43 2.56
C THR A 16 -6.48 -8.92 2.86
N PHE A 17 -6.94 -9.88 2.07
CA PHE A 17 -8.07 -10.77 2.40
C PHE A 17 -7.89 -12.08 1.61
N GLU A 18 -8.15 -13.23 2.25
CA GLU A 18 -8.01 -14.54 1.63
C GLU A 18 -8.80 -14.66 0.32
N GLY A 19 -8.18 -15.21 -0.71
CA GLY A 19 -8.78 -15.33 -2.03
C GLY A 19 -8.84 -14.05 -2.88
N HIS A 20 -8.43 -12.89 -2.33
CA HIS A 20 -8.45 -11.60 -3.02
C HIS A 20 -7.07 -10.95 -3.21
N ILE A 21 -6.02 -11.72 -2.94
CA ILE A 21 -4.61 -11.37 -3.16
C ILE A 21 -3.94 -12.48 -3.97
N PRO A 22 -2.74 -12.28 -4.54
CA PRO A 22 -2.03 -13.31 -5.27
C PRO A 22 -1.83 -14.59 -4.46
N GLU A 23 -1.96 -15.74 -5.13
CA GLU A 23 -1.73 -17.04 -4.52
C GLU A 23 -0.33 -17.13 -3.90
N GLY A 24 -0.23 -17.71 -2.71
CA GLY A 24 1.02 -17.86 -1.97
C GLY A 24 1.45 -16.61 -1.15
N TYR A 25 0.73 -15.50 -1.26
CA TYR A 25 0.97 -14.34 -0.39
C TYR A 25 0.33 -14.55 0.98
N ALA A 26 1.03 -14.18 2.05
CA ALA A 26 0.46 -14.23 3.39
C ALA A 26 -0.68 -13.22 3.52
N THR A 27 -1.76 -13.65 4.15
CA THR A 27 -2.91 -12.81 4.47
C THR A 27 -3.08 -12.63 5.98
N TRP A 28 -3.78 -11.57 6.39
CA TRP A 28 -4.18 -11.35 7.78
C TRP A 28 -5.68 -11.62 7.98
N TYR A 29 -6.51 -11.31 6.99
CA TYR A 29 -7.96 -11.45 7.07
C TYR A 29 -8.45 -12.64 6.25
N TYR A 30 -9.38 -13.41 6.82
CA TYR A 30 -9.92 -14.65 6.28
C TYR A 30 -11.44 -14.61 6.27
N ASP A 31 -12.08 -15.44 5.48
CA ASP A 31 -13.54 -15.61 5.45
C ASP A 31 -14.09 -16.46 6.63
N VAL A 32 -13.33 -16.48 7.73
CA VAL A 32 -13.69 -17.13 8.99
C VAL A 32 -13.26 -16.25 10.15
N ILE A 33 -14.05 -16.27 11.23
CA ILE A 33 -13.74 -15.51 12.44
C ILE A 33 -12.38 -15.97 13.02
N GLN A 34 -11.47 -15.01 13.21
CA GLN A 34 -10.18 -15.21 13.81
C GLN A 34 -10.12 -14.62 15.22
N LYS A 35 -9.21 -15.11 16.07
CA LYS A 35 -9.03 -14.59 17.44
C LYS A 35 -8.63 -13.12 17.46
N ASP A 36 -7.80 -12.72 16.51
CA ASP A 36 -7.11 -11.42 16.48
C ASP A 36 -7.80 -10.37 15.61
N THR A 37 -8.92 -10.72 14.98
CA THR A 37 -9.74 -9.80 14.17
C THR A 37 -11.20 -10.27 14.15
N ASP A 38 -12.13 -9.35 13.95
CA ASP A 38 -13.54 -9.60 13.70
C ASP A 38 -13.93 -9.43 12.22
N VAL A 39 -12.98 -9.00 11.39
CA VAL A 39 -13.16 -8.92 9.93
C VAL A 39 -13.13 -10.33 9.36
N ASP A 40 -14.29 -10.81 8.89
CA ASP A 40 -14.52 -12.15 8.37
C ASP A 40 -15.19 -12.17 6.98
N LYS A 41 -15.33 -10.99 6.33
CA LYS A 41 -15.88 -10.83 4.99
C LYS A 41 -15.12 -9.78 4.22
N VAL A 42 -14.94 -10.00 2.92
CA VAL A 42 -14.25 -9.06 2.04
C VAL A 42 -14.94 -7.70 1.96
N GLU A 43 -16.26 -7.65 2.06
CA GLU A 43 -17.07 -6.43 2.06
C GLU A 43 -16.79 -5.52 3.27
N GLN A 44 -16.17 -6.06 4.31
CA GLN A 44 -15.78 -5.30 5.50
C GLN A 44 -14.42 -4.62 5.33
N THR A 45 -13.61 -5.01 4.34
CA THR A 45 -12.30 -4.40 4.10
C THR A 45 -12.42 -2.97 3.59
N TRP A 46 -11.47 -2.11 3.96
CA TRP A 46 -11.47 -0.71 3.57
C TRP A 46 -11.49 -0.53 2.05
N TRP A 47 -10.67 -1.31 1.33
CA TRP A 47 -10.55 -1.17 -0.12
C TRP A 47 -11.80 -1.63 -0.86
N LYS A 48 -12.46 -2.69 -0.39
CA LYS A 48 -13.72 -3.14 -1.00
C LYS A 48 -14.82 -2.09 -0.80
N LYS A 49 -14.91 -1.49 0.41
CA LYS A 49 -15.84 -0.40 0.69
C LYS A 49 -15.57 0.81 -0.21
N VAL A 50 -14.29 1.20 -0.42
CA VAL A 50 -13.94 2.29 -1.32
C VAL A 50 -14.35 1.97 -2.76
N LEU A 51 -14.00 0.78 -3.26
CA LEU A 51 -14.35 0.37 -4.63
C LEU A 51 -15.86 0.31 -4.86
N ASP A 52 -16.64 -0.14 -3.87
CA ASP A 52 -18.11 -0.22 -3.98
C ASP A 52 -18.81 1.16 -3.94
N ASN A 53 -18.12 2.19 -3.46
CA ASN A 53 -18.64 3.55 -3.35
C ASN A 53 -17.99 4.53 -4.37
N THR A 54 -17.24 4.01 -5.33
CA THR A 54 -16.63 4.77 -6.43
C THR A 54 -16.91 4.11 -7.77
N GLU A 55 -16.69 4.83 -8.87
CA GLU A 55 -16.63 4.22 -10.20
C GLU A 55 -15.24 3.62 -10.39
N SER A 56 -15.11 2.30 -10.18
CA SER A 56 -13.81 1.65 -10.17
C SER A 56 -13.86 0.16 -10.50
N GLU A 57 -12.78 -0.32 -11.10
CA GLU A 57 -12.53 -1.74 -11.40
C GLU A 57 -11.20 -2.14 -10.73
N LEU A 58 -11.23 -3.15 -9.84
CA LEU A 58 -10.00 -3.68 -9.25
C LEU A 58 -9.23 -4.50 -10.29
N VAL A 59 -8.05 -4.01 -10.68
CA VAL A 59 -7.14 -4.74 -11.57
C VAL A 59 -6.38 -5.82 -10.83
N LEU A 60 -5.82 -5.46 -9.66
CA LEU A 60 -5.16 -6.38 -8.74
C LEU A 60 -5.03 -5.75 -7.35
N ASN A 61 -5.32 -6.52 -6.33
CA ASN A 61 -4.87 -6.24 -4.97
C ASN A 61 -3.58 -7.03 -4.69
N CYS A 62 -2.44 -6.40 -4.91
CA CYS A 62 -1.10 -6.99 -4.70
C CYS A 62 -0.63 -6.74 -3.26
N SER A 63 -1.44 -7.11 -2.27
CA SER A 63 -1.10 -6.95 -0.85
C SER A 63 -0.53 -8.23 -0.26
N TYR A 64 0.44 -8.09 0.66
CA TYR A 64 1.11 -9.19 1.31
C TYR A 64 1.38 -8.87 2.78
N SER A 65 0.84 -9.64 3.70
CA SER A 65 0.94 -9.40 5.14
C SER A 65 2.39 -9.41 5.64
N GLY A 66 2.73 -8.46 6.51
CA GLY A 66 4.05 -8.37 7.14
C GLY A 66 5.16 -7.79 6.27
N THR A 67 4.84 -7.25 5.08
CA THR A 67 5.85 -6.75 4.14
C THR A 67 6.09 -5.25 4.26
N THR A 68 7.34 -4.85 4.07
CA THR A 68 7.84 -3.48 4.07
C THR A 68 7.86 -2.88 2.67
N ILE A 69 7.91 -1.56 2.56
CA ILE A 69 8.14 -0.89 1.28
C ILE A 69 9.56 -1.18 0.81
N CYS A 70 10.56 -0.99 1.68
CA CYS A 70 11.96 -1.26 1.37
C CYS A 70 12.31 -2.75 1.46
N HIS A 71 13.51 -3.12 1.00
CA HIS A 71 14.01 -4.49 1.01
C HIS A 71 14.42 -5.02 2.39
N THR A 72 14.30 -4.22 3.46
CA THR A 72 14.63 -4.62 4.83
C THR A 72 13.37 -4.82 5.65
N GLY A 73 13.08 -6.05 6.03
CA GLY A 73 11.96 -6.44 6.89
C GLY A 73 12.40 -6.97 8.26
N TYR A 74 11.48 -7.60 8.97
CA TYR A 74 11.69 -8.10 10.35
C TYR A 74 12.88 -9.06 10.50
N SER A 75 13.22 -9.83 9.47
CA SER A 75 14.31 -10.83 9.49
C SER A 75 15.46 -10.43 8.56
N GLY A 76 15.59 -9.18 8.20
CA GLY A 76 16.60 -8.67 7.27
C GLY A 76 16.11 -8.60 5.84
N ASP A 77 16.83 -9.18 4.87
CA ASP A 77 16.48 -9.11 3.45
C ASP A 77 15.12 -9.75 3.16
N CYS A 78 14.18 -8.92 2.73
CA CYS A 78 12.85 -9.31 2.23
C CYS A 78 12.61 -8.82 0.79
N SER A 79 13.67 -8.61 0.02
CA SER A 79 13.62 -7.96 -1.29
C SER A 79 12.62 -8.58 -2.28
N LYS A 80 12.31 -9.88 -2.16
CA LYS A 80 11.28 -10.52 -3.00
C LYS A 80 9.86 -10.26 -2.54
N ALA A 81 9.65 -10.02 -1.25
CA ALA A 81 8.33 -9.82 -0.65
C ALA A 81 8.01 -8.34 -0.43
N SER A 82 8.99 -7.46 -0.42
CA SER A 82 8.81 -6.01 -0.24
C SER A 82 7.91 -5.41 -1.33
N PHE A 83 7.34 -4.23 -1.08
CA PHE A 83 6.52 -3.56 -2.09
C PHE A 83 7.30 -3.33 -3.38
N VAL A 84 8.53 -2.80 -3.25
CA VAL A 84 9.40 -2.59 -4.41
C VAL A 84 9.67 -3.88 -5.16
N GLY A 85 10.04 -4.95 -4.44
CA GLY A 85 10.37 -6.23 -5.07
C GLY A 85 9.19 -6.85 -5.80
N ARG A 86 8.02 -6.93 -5.16
CA ARG A 86 6.79 -7.46 -5.79
C ARG A 86 6.39 -6.67 -7.04
N PHE A 87 6.49 -5.33 -6.95
CA PHE A 87 6.16 -4.48 -8.08
C PHE A 87 7.13 -4.69 -9.24
N ASP A 88 8.45 -4.72 -8.98
CA ASP A 88 9.45 -4.95 -10.01
C ASP A 88 9.33 -6.35 -10.63
N ASP A 89 9.02 -7.39 -9.84
CA ASP A 89 8.80 -8.75 -10.34
C ASP A 89 7.58 -8.80 -11.27
N ILE A 90 6.45 -8.21 -10.91
CA ILE A 90 5.24 -8.12 -11.75
C ILE A 90 5.54 -7.37 -13.07
N VAL A 91 6.34 -6.31 -13.02
CA VAL A 91 6.77 -5.56 -14.20
C VAL A 91 7.68 -6.41 -15.08
N ALA A 92 8.66 -7.08 -14.49
CA ALA A 92 9.62 -7.93 -15.21
C ALA A 92 8.94 -9.13 -15.89
N ASP A 93 7.92 -9.70 -15.23
CA ASP A 93 7.08 -10.78 -15.77
C ASP A 93 6.17 -10.34 -16.92
N GLY A 94 6.13 -9.04 -17.23
CA GLY A 94 5.29 -8.48 -18.28
C GLY A 94 3.79 -8.51 -17.98
N TRP A 95 3.40 -8.63 -16.71
CA TRP A 95 2.00 -8.75 -16.30
C TRP A 95 1.15 -7.55 -16.74
N PHE A 96 1.75 -6.37 -16.84
CA PHE A 96 1.08 -5.13 -17.29
C PHE A 96 0.98 -4.99 -18.81
N SER A 97 1.56 -5.87 -19.62
CA SER A 97 1.71 -5.68 -21.09
C SER A 97 0.40 -5.44 -21.83
N ASN A 98 -0.72 -5.90 -21.29
CA ASN A 98 -2.07 -5.74 -21.87
C ASN A 98 -3.08 -5.18 -20.88
N LYS A 99 -2.61 -4.49 -19.85
CA LYS A 99 -3.45 -3.89 -18.80
C LYS A 99 -3.21 -2.40 -18.72
N THR A 100 -4.25 -1.68 -18.37
CA THR A 100 -4.18 -0.26 -18.02
C THR A 100 -4.43 -0.11 -16.52
N VAL A 101 -3.80 0.88 -15.93
CA VAL A 101 -4.02 1.28 -14.53
C VAL A 101 -4.25 2.78 -14.54
N ASP A 102 -5.41 3.21 -14.06
CA ASP A 102 -5.78 4.61 -13.96
C ASP A 102 -5.44 5.18 -12.58
N THR A 103 -5.61 4.36 -11.53
CA THR A 103 -5.27 4.70 -10.15
C THR A 103 -4.39 3.63 -9.51
N PHE A 104 -3.26 4.04 -8.93
CA PHE A 104 -2.33 3.20 -8.20
C PHE A 104 -2.34 3.59 -6.73
N ILE A 105 -2.82 2.69 -5.86
CA ILE A 105 -2.89 2.91 -4.42
C ILE A 105 -1.71 2.21 -3.74
N VAL A 106 -0.94 2.96 -2.95
CA VAL A 106 0.13 2.43 -2.10
C VAL A 106 -0.28 2.62 -0.64
N PHE A 107 -0.62 1.54 0.05
CA PHE A 107 -0.89 1.60 1.49
C PHE A 107 0.19 0.83 2.25
N GLY A 108 1.17 1.53 2.79
CA GLY A 108 2.34 0.92 3.41
C GLY A 108 3.09 1.82 4.38
N GLY A 109 4.28 1.35 4.79
CA GLY A 109 5.11 2.01 5.80
C GLY A 109 4.88 1.50 7.22
N THR A 110 3.76 0.82 7.49
CA THR A 110 3.47 0.23 8.81
C THR A 110 4.56 -0.75 9.23
N ASN A 111 4.88 -1.69 8.36
CA ASN A 111 5.93 -2.68 8.66
C ASN A 111 7.33 -2.08 8.64
N ASP A 112 7.62 -1.07 7.82
CA ASP A 112 8.89 -0.35 7.87
C ASP A 112 9.10 0.31 9.24
N SER A 113 8.03 0.90 9.79
CA SER A 113 8.03 1.47 11.15
C SER A 113 8.24 0.40 12.23
N TRP A 114 7.50 -0.70 12.17
CA TRP A 114 7.51 -1.75 13.19
C TRP A 114 8.78 -2.62 13.15
N ALA A 115 9.29 -2.92 11.95
CA ALA A 115 10.54 -3.68 11.78
C ALA A 115 11.80 -2.86 12.04
N ASN A 116 11.68 -1.55 12.30
CA ASN A 116 12.82 -0.63 12.39
C ASN A 116 13.68 -0.65 11.12
N SER A 117 13.05 -0.64 9.96
CA SER A 117 13.76 -0.59 8.68
C SER A 117 14.71 0.62 8.64
N PRO A 118 15.91 0.51 8.05
CA PRO A 118 16.82 1.64 7.91
C PRO A 118 16.15 2.79 7.15
N ILE A 119 16.17 3.99 7.73
CA ILE A 119 15.56 5.17 7.09
C ILE A 119 16.34 5.56 5.84
N GLY A 120 17.65 5.69 5.94
CA GLY A 120 18.53 6.11 4.86
C GLY A 120 18.38 7.59 4.49
N GLU A 121 18.94 7.96 3.36
CA GLU A 121 18.85 9.30 2.79
C GLU A 121 17.97 9.29 1.54
N VAL A 122 17.37 10.44 1.20
CA VAL A 122 16.60 10.60 -0.02
C VAL A 122 17.48 10.38 -1.26
N MET A 123 16.98 9.61 -2.20
CA MET A 123 17.59 9.39 -3.51
C MET A 123 16.51 9.56 -4.58
N THR A 124 16.83 10.32 -5.65
CA THR A 124 15.87 10.66 -6.71
C THR A 124 16.25 10.08 -8.08
N SER A 125 17.42 9.45 -8.18
CA SER A 125 17.91 8.79 -9.40
C SER A 125 19.05 7.83 -9.06
N GLY A 126 19.42 6.95 -10.00
CA GLY A 126 20.56 6.05 -9.86
C GLY A 126 20.33 4.90 -8.87
N TRP A 127 19.07 4.52 -8.62
CA TRP A 127 18.75 3.41 -7.75
C TRP A 127 19.31 2.09 -8.28
N THR A 128 19.83 1.30 -7.36
CA THR A 128 20.22 -0.10 -7.57
C THR A 128 19.51 -0.96 -6.53
N LYS A 129 19.51 -2.28 -6.71
CA LYS A 129 18.91 -3.18 -5.74
C LYS A 129 19.46 -2.96 -4.32
N GLU A 130 20.76 -2.71 -4.21
CA GLU A 130 21.46 -2.49 -2.94
C GLU A 130 21.02 -1.19 -2.25
N THR A 131 20.64 -0.18 -3.02
CA THR A 131 20.18 1.10 -2.44
C THR A 131 18.77 1.02 -1.87
N LEU A 132 17.96 0.04 -2.28
CA LEU A 132 16.55 -0.09 -1.90
C LEU A 132 16.32 -0.80 -0.55
N PHE A 133 17.40 -1.07 0.19
CA PHE A 133 17.34 -1.59 1.56
C PHE A 133 17.05 -0.54 2.63
N SER A 134 16.82 0.73 2.23
CA SER A 134 16.42 1.80 3.14
C SER A 134 15.11 2.46 2.67
N TYR A 135 14.32 2.89 3.65
CA TYR A 135 12.94 3.34 3.43
C TYR A 135 12.82 4.56 2.49
N LEU A 136 13.58 5.65 2.76
CA LEU A 136 13.48 6.87 1.96
C LEU A 136 13.87 6.64 0.50
N ARG A 137 14.83 5.76 0.24
CA ARG A 137 15.20 5.41 -1.13
C ARG A 137 14.13 4.58 -1.82
N ALA A 138 13.58 3.59 -1.11
CA ALA A 138 12.57 2.69 -1.63
C ALA A 138 11.25 3.41 -1.95
N VAL A 139 10.77 4.28 -1.07
CA VAL A 139 9.52 5.01 -1.30
C VAL A 139 9.64 5.99 -2.47
N ASN A 140 10.76 6.72 -2.58
CA ASN A 140 11.03 7.60 -3.72
C ASN A 140 11.14 6.82 -5.04
N TYR A 141 11.83 5.67 -5.01
CA TYR A 141 11.91 4.78 -6.17
C TYR A 141 10.53 4.30 -6.60
N LEU A 142 9.72 3.79 -5.65
CA LEU A 142 8.42 3.18 -5.95
C LEU A 142 7.48 4.16 -6.64
N ILE A 143 7.27 5.36 -6.05
CA ILE A 143 6.38 6.36 -6.63
C ILE A 143 6.85 6.77 -8.03
N LYS A 144 8.15 7.09 -8.16
CA LYS A 144 8.73 7.46 -9.45
C LYS A 144 8.59 6.36 -10.48
N ARG A 145 8.85 5.11 -10.11
CA ARG A 145 8.77 3.95 -10.99
C ARG A 145 7.36 3.71 -11.51
N VAL A 146 6.36 3.85 -10.64
CA VAL A 146 4.94 3.76 -11.03
C VAL A 146 4.59 4.81 -12.08
N GLN A 147 4.95 6.07 -11.84
CA GLN A 147 4.67 7.16 -12.77
C GLN A 147 5.40 7.03 -14.12
N ASP A 148 6.64 6.50 -14.10
CA ASP A 148 7.40 6.27 -15.33
C ASP A 148 6.78 5.16 -16.19
N LEU A 149 6.19 4.15 -15.57
CA LEU A 149 5.56 3.03 -16.26
C LEU A 149 4.15 3.37 -16.75
N PHE A 150 3.44 4.21 -16.03
CA PHE A 150 2.05 4.59 -16.32
C PHE A 150 1.93 6.11 -16.40
N PRO A 151 2.33 6.74 -17.51
CA PRO A 151 2.22 8.19 -17.66
C PRO A 151 0.77 8.67 -17.47
N GLY A 152 0.57 9.59 -16.52
CA GLY A 152 -0.75 10.12 -16.18
C GLY A 152 -1.53 9.32 -15.13
N VAL A 153 -0.98 8.22 -14.61
CA VAL A 153 -1.60 7.47 -13.52
C VAL A 153 -1.81 8.35 -12.28
N ARG A 154 -2.96 8.24 -11.65
CA ARG A 154 -3.22 8.81 -10.34
C ARG A 154 -2.53 7.94 -9.28
N VAL A 155 -1.62 8.50 -8.51
CA VAL A 155 -0.95 7.78 -7.42
C VAL A 155 -1.49 8.30 -6.09
N ILE A 156 -2.07 7.40 -5.29
CA ILE A 156 -2.59 7.70 -3.94
C ILE A 156 -1.79 6.90 -2.94
N CYS A 157 -1.05 7.61 -2.10
CA CYS A 157 -0.35 7.03 -0.97
C CYS A 157 -1.23 7.12 0.28
N ILE A 158 -1.32 6.04 1.04
CA ILE A 158 -2.04 5.99 2.32
C ILE A 158 -1.04 5.62 3.40
N THR A 159 -0.98 6.37 4.48
CA THR A 159 -0.16 6.07 5.65
C THR A 159 -1.04 5.84 6.87
N ASN A 160 -0.68 4.82 7.66
CA ASN A 160 -1.34 4.50 8.91
C ASN A 160 -1.04 5.57 9.97
N CYS A 161 -1.91 5.70 10.97
CA CYS A 161 -1.63 6.47 12.19
C CYS A 161 -0.61 5.74 13.09
N ASP A 162 -0.02 6.46 14.05
CA ASP A 162 0.89 5.94 15.08
C ASP A 162 2.19 5.31 14.54
N LEU A 163 2.67 5.76 13.39
CA LEU A 163 3.97 5.37 12.84
C LEU A 163 5.08 6.28 13.37
N LYS A 164 6.32 5.84 13.21
CA LYS A 164 7.48 6.70 13.46
C LYS A 164 7.43 7.94 12.55
N PRO A 165 7.73 9.13 13.08
CA PRO A 165 7.66 10.37 12.30
C PRO A 165 8.46 10.28 10.99
N GLU A 166 9.65 9.65 11.02
CA GLU A 166 10.51 9.53 9.84
C GLU A 166 9.88 8.72 8.71
N ILE A 167 8.96 7.79 9.03
CA ILE A 167 8.20 7.03 8.05
C ILE A 167 7.09 7.89 7.43
N THR A 168 6.29 8.54 8.27
CA THR A 168 5.19 9.39 7.80
C THR A 168 5.73 10.60 7.02
N ASP A 169 6.72 11.30 7.56
CA ASP A 169 7.36 12.45 6.90
C ASP A 169 8.02 12.04 5.58
N GLY A 170 8.71 10.89 5.57
CA GLY A 170 9.34 10.38 4.36
C GLY A 170 8.36 10.06 3.23
N LEU A 171 7.17 9.51 3.55
CA LEU A 171 6.12 9.28 2.56
C LEU A 171 5.52 10.61 2.07
N ARG A 172 5.29 11.55 3.00
CA ARG A 172 4.78 12.89 2.68
C ARG A 172 5.70 13.62 1.72
N ASP A 173 7.00 13.68 2.06
CA ASP A 173 8.01 14.33 1.22
C ASP A 173 8.13 13.67 -0.16
N ALA A 174 8.02 12.35 -0.24
CA ALA A 174 8.06 11.63 -1.50
C ALA A 174 6.79 11.88 -2.33
N ALA A 175 5.61 11.85 -1.71
CA ALA A 175 4.35 12.16 -2.38
C ALA A 175 4.36 13.58 -2.93
N GLU A 176 4.76 14.58 -2.13
CA GLU A 176 4.88 15.98 -2.57
C GLU A 176 5.87 16.12 -3.73
N ARG A 177 7.05 15.51 -3.63
CA ARG A 177 8.11 15.58 -4.66
C ARG A 177 7.66 15.11 -6.02
N TYR A 178 6.84 14.07 -6.07
CA TYR A 178 6.38 13.45 -7.32
C TYR A 178 4.92 13.81 -7.67
N GLY A 179 4.28 14.70 -6.91
CA GLY A 179 2.90 15.09 -7.15
C GLY A 179 1.89 13.93 -6.97
N ALA A 180 2.22 12.97 -6.10
CA ALA A 180 1.29 11.94 -5.67
C ALA A 180 0.38 12.48 -4.55
N GLU A 181 -0.79 11.89 -4.42
CA GLU A 181 -1.73 12.22 -3.34
C GLU A 181 -1.33 11.49 -2.05
N LEU A 182 -1.55 12.11 -0.90
CA LEU A 182 -1.31 11.49 0.39
C LEU A 182 -2.55 11.58 1.27
N ILE A 183 -2.92 10.44 1.85
CA ILE A 183 -3.95 10.32 2.87
C ILE A 183 -3.28 9.85 4.16
N GLU A 184 -3.25 10.71 5.16
CA GLU A 184 -2.73 10.41 6.49
C GLU A 184 -3.90 10.02 7.41
N LEU A 185 -4.01 8.73 7.70
CA LEU A 185 -5.10 8.21 8.52
C LEU A 185 -4.99 8.67 9.98
N GLN A 186 -6.13 8.91 10.59
CA GLN A 186 -6.25 9.35 11.99
C GLN A 186 -7.21 8.44 12.74
N ASP A 187 -6.88 8.15 13.99
CA ASP A 187 -7.79 7.53 14.97
C ASP A 187 -8.44 6.22 14.48
N ILE A 188 -7.65 5.31 13.93
CA ILE A 188 -8.13 4.01 13.43
C ILE A 188 -8.25 3.00 14.58
N GLU A 189 -9.44 2.45 14.78
CA GLU A 189 -9.67 1.35 15.73
C GLU A 189 -8.94 0.09 15.29
N LYS A 190 -8.24 -0.54 16.24
CA LYS A 190 -7.38 -1.69 15.97
C LYS A 190 -7.54 -2.78 17.03
N ARG A 191 -7.50 -4.03 16.59
CA ARG A 191 -7.35 -5.21 17.42
C ARG A 191 -6.06 -5.92 17.03
N SER A 192 -5.23 -6.28 18.02
CA SER A 192 -3.92 -6.90 17.76
C SER A 192 -3.06 -6.14 16.75
N GLY A 193 -3.11 -4.79 16.78
CA GLY A 193 -2.36 -3.89 15.89
C GLY A 193 -2.95 -3.71 14.49
N HIS A 194 -4.03 -4.41 14.14
CA HIS A 194 -4.67 -4.34 12.81
C HIS A 194 -6.09 -3.77 12.91
N PRO A 195 -6.58 -3.06 11.87
CA PRO A 195 -7.95 -2.57 11.84
C PRO A 195 -8.96 -3.70 12.09
N ASP A 196 -9.87 -3.47 13.03
CA ASP A 196 -11.09 -4.28 13.17
C ASP A 196 -12.16 -3.78 12.17
N ILE A 197 -13.39 -4.31 12.22
CA ILE A 197 -14.47 -3.88 11.33
C ILE A 197 -14.65 -2.36 11.38
N LYS A 198 -14.64 -1.77 12.58
CA LYS A 198 -14.79 -0.34 12.75
C LYS A 198 -13.60 0.43 12.19
N GLY A 199 -12.38 -0.06 12.42
CA GLY A 199 -11.16 0.52 11.84
C GLY A 199 -11.16 0.47 10.31
N MET A 200 -11.64 -0.63 9.72
CA MET A 200 -11.80 -0.74 8.27
C MET A 200 -12.82 0.29 7.72
N GLU A 201 -13.91 0.54 8.44
CA GLU A 201 -14.88 1.57 8.09
C GLU A 201 -14.27 2.97 8.18
N GLN A 202 -13.55 3.26 9.27
CA GLN A 202 -12.87 4.55 9.45
C GLN A 202 -11.83 4.83 8.35
N ILE A 203 -11.08 3.81 7.92
CA ILE A 203 -10.14 3.94 6.79
C ILE A 203 -10.93 4.27 5.51
N ALA A 204 -11.98 3.50 5.20
CA ALA A 204 -12.78 3.72 4.00
C ALA A 204 -13.43 5.11 3.99
N GLU A 205 -13.99 5.56 5.11
CA GLU A 205 -14.59 6.90 5.25
C GLU A 205 -13.55 8.00 5.01
N GLN A 206 -12.36 7.90 5.61
CA GLN A 206 -11.30 8.90 5.42
C GLN A 206 -10.82 8.95 3.97
N VAL A 207 -10.69 7.79 3.32
CA VAL A 207 -10.33 7.72 1.90
C VAL A 207 -11.42 8.34 1.04
N LEU A 208 -12.70 7.97 1.23
CA LEU A 208 -13.81 8.50 0.45
C LEU A 208 -13.97 10.01 0.63
N ASN A 209 -13.91 10.51 1.86
CA ASN A 209 -13.97 11.94 2.15
C ASN A 209 -12.85 12.72 1.43
N TYR A 210 -11.62 12.20 1.49
CA TYR A 210 -10.50 12.80 0.76
C TYR A 210 -10.75 12.86 -0.75
N LEU A 211 -11.31 11.78 -1.31
CA LEU A 211 -11.60 11.68 -2.75
C LEU A 211 -12.73 12.62 -3.19
N GLU A 212 -13.72 12.89 -2.34
CA GLU A 212 -14.85 13.77 -2.63
C GLU A 212 -14.48 15.26 -2.58
N GLU A 213 -13.44 15.63 -1.85
CA GLU A 213 -12.96 17.01 -1.71
C GLU A 213 -12.09 17.47 -2.90
N ARG A 214 -11.80 16.60 -3.86
CA ARG A 214 -10.87 16.84 -4.98
C ARG A 214 -11.47 16.52 -6.34
#